data_c520104a83cbdbc00f732cc609f351cb
#
_entry.id   c520104a83cbdbc00f732cc609f351cb
#
_cell.length_a   1.000
_cell.length_b   1.000
_cell.length_c   1.000
_cell.angle_alpha   90.00
_cell.angle_beta   90.00
_cell.angle_gamma   90.00
#
_symmetry.space_group_name_H-M   'P 1'
#
loop_
_entity.id
_entity.type
_entity.pdbx_description
1 polymer ?
#
loop_
_entity_poly.entity_id
_entity_poly.type
_entity_poly.pdbx_seq_one_letter_code
_entity_poly.pdbx_strand_id
1 'polypeptide(L)'
;VRPFRFAIISDPHVTLPDTLRDIPNRFHLVEVSIAALEAILADLAAAELDFLLLPGDLTQHGEQENHQWLVQRLQSLPFPAYVVPGNHDIITRAGGDRTLSLTDFPHLYQDFGYGEVTRPYYCQELLPGVRLVGLNSIAFDEAGEQLPYGWVDEAQLQWLTDILTAPWEGLTLAMIHHNLLDHLPGQHRHPLGRRYSIQNRTALLDCLQSCQVPLLFTGHLHVQDVAQQGSLWEVTTGSLVSYPHPYRVVTVTPTAENIQVQIQSYRVQAVPDWPDLQGASLTWMRDRAIPFMTRLLTLPPFNLSVAEASRYAPEFKDFWATIAAGDGQFQYPYLPTDLQQQLHRFGAVDEQGQYRAIDNNTTLHFAAPLAVN
;
A
#
# COMPACT_ATOMS: atom_id res chain seq x y z
N VAL A 1 10.73 22.60 -9.62
CA VAL A 1 9.47 21.82 -9.57
C VAL A 1 8.30 22.80 -9.42
N ARG A 2 7.24 22.71 -10.28
CA ARG A 2 5.97 23.43 -10.08
C ARG A 2 5.10 22.73 -9.03
N PRO A 3 4.10 23.39 -8.44
CA PRO A 3 3.05 22.70 -7.69
C PRO A 3 2.37 21.63 -8.56
N PHE A 4 2.05 20.47 -7.97
CA PHE A 4 1.36 19.38 -8.64
C PHE A 4 0.49 18.58 -7.69
N ARG A 5 -0.44 17.79 -8.26
CA ARG A 5 -1.43 17.04 -7.49
C ARG A 5 -1.63 15.67 -8.11
N PHE A 6 -1.66 14.63 -7.29
CA PHE A 6 -1.87 13.27 -7.75
C PHE A 6 -2.73 12.46 -6.79
N ALA A 7 -3.26 11.35 -7.27
CA ALA A 7 -4.02 10.42 -6.45
C ALA A 7 -3.27 9.11 -6.24
N ILE A 8 -3.68 8.36 -5.21
CA ILE A 8 -3.20 7.00 -4.91
C ILE A 8 -4.41 6.12 -4.68
N ILE A 9 -4.51 5.03 -5.45
CA ILE A 9 -5.47 3.94 -5.25
C ILE A 9 -4.65 2.68 -5.05
N SER A 10 -4.76 2.04 -3.88
CA SER A 10 -3.99 0.83 -3.59
C SER A 10 -4.88 -0.40 -3.55
N ASP A 11 -4.29 -1.53 -3.92
CA ASP A 11 -4.89 -2.84 -3.79
C ASP A 11 -6.35 -2.87 -4.31
N PRO A 12 -6.59 -2.47 -5.58
CA PRO A 12 -7.93 -2.49 -6.16
C PRO A 12 -8.47 -3.90 -6.37
N HIS A 13 -7.61 -4.92 -6.42
CA HIS A 13 -7.96 -6.33 -6.58
C HIS A 13 -9.07 -6.54 -7.62
N VAL A 14 -8.89 -5.93 -8.79
CA VAL A 14 -9.86 -6.00 -9.88
C VAL A 14 -10.27 -7.45 -10.12
N THR A 15 -11.57 -7.69 -10.06
CA THR A 15 -12.18 -9.01 -10.21
C THR A 15 -13.40 -8.89 -11.10
N LEU A 16 -13.31 -9.39 -12.32
CA LEU A 16 -14.48 -9.50 -13.20
C LEU A 16 -15.44 -10.59 -12.69
N PRO A 17 -16.74 -10.52 -12.99
CA PRO A 17 -17.71 -11.50 -12.49
C PRO A 17 -17.32 -12.96 -12.76
N ASP A 18 -16.76 -13.22 -13.93
CA ASP A 18 -16.35 -14.57 -14.36
C ASP A 18 -15.04 -15.07 -13.70
N THR A 19 -14.32 -14.18 -13.01
CA THR A 19 -13.08 -14.51 -12.27
C THR A 19 -13.29 -14.54 -10.76
N LEU A 20 -14.47 -14.17 -10.30
CA LEU A 20 -14.82 -14.17 -8.88
C LEU A 20 -14.76 -15.60 -8.31
N ARG A 21 -13.98 -15.77 -7.23
CA ARG A 21 -13.85 -17.05 -6.51
C ARG A 21 -14.40 -16.89 -5.10
N ASP A 22 -15.19 -17.85 -4.67
CA ASP A 22 -15.60 -17.95 -3.26
C ASP A 22 -14.43 -18.49 -2.44
N ILE A 23 -13.79 -17.61 -1.67
CA ILE A 23 -12.68 -17.96 -0.79
C ILE A 23 -13.14 -17.75 0.66
N PRO A 24 -13.33 -18.83 1.43
CA PRO A 24 -13.70 -18.74 2.83
C PRO A 24 -12.70 -17.88 3.62
N ASN A 25 -13.22 -17.05 4.51
CA ASN A 25 -12.44 -16.18 5.40
C ASN A 25 -11.60 -15.07 4.73
N ARG A 26 -11.85 -14.75 3.46
CA ARG A 26 -11.25 -13.58 2.80
C ARG A 26 -11.69 -12.30 3.53
N PHE A 27 -10.73 -11.44 3.91
CA PHE A 27 -11.02 -10.18 4.62
C PHE A 27 -11.51 -9.07 3.67
N HIS A 28 -11.02 -9.04 2.43
CA HIS A 28 -11.38 -8.02 1.45
C HIS A 28 -12.64 -8.42 0.65
N LEU A 29 -13.43 -7.43 0.29
CA LEU A 29 -14.73 -7.57 -0.39
C LEU A 29 -14.53 -7.29 -1.90
N VAL A 30 -13.93 -8.25 -2.63
CA VAL A 30 -13.57 -8.05 -4.05
C VAL A 30 -14.78 -7.89 -4.97
N GLU A 31 -15.96 -8.27 -4.52
CA GLU A 31 -17.24 -8.11 -5.23
C GLU A 31 -17.52 -6.65 -5.60
N VAL A 32 -16.96 -5.69 -4.84
CA VAL A 32 -17.14 -4.26 -5.10
C VAL A 32 -16.02 -3.65 -5.94
N SER A 33 -14.99 -4.42 -6.32
CA SER A 33 -13.75 -3.89 -6.92
C SER A 33 -14.00 -3.00 -8.13
N ILE A 34 -14.78 -3.47 -9.10
CA ILE A 34 -15.11 -2.72 -10.32
C ILE A 34 -15.93 -1.47 -9.96
N ALA A 35 -17.00 -1.63 -9.19
CA ALA A 35 -17.90 -0.52 -8.88
C ALA A 35 -17.24 0.56 -8.03
N ALA A 36 -16.39 0.15 -7.06
CA ALA A 36 -15.64 1.09 -6.23
C ALA A 36 -14.54 1.81 -7.03
N LEU A 37 -13.83 1.09 -7.91
CA LEU A 37 -12.82 1.70 -8.77
C LEU A 37 -13.45 2.70 -9.74
N GLU A 38 -14.56 2.35 -10.41
CA GLU A 38 -15.27 3.24 -11.32
C GLU A 38 -15.78 4.51 -10.62
N ALA A 39 -16.31 4.38 -9.39
CA ALA A 39 -16.74 5.53 -8.60
C ALA A 39 -15.58 6.51 -8.32
N ILE A 40 -14.43 5.98 -7.87
CA ILE A 40 -13.24 6.82 -7.62
C ILE A 40 -12.72 7.43 -8.91
N LEU A 41 -12.58 6.64 -9.98
CA LEU A 41 -12.04 7.15 -11.25
C LEU A 41 -12.92 8.23 -11.86
N ALA A 42 -14.26 8.15 -11.68
CA ALA A 42 -15.18 9.21 -12.08
C ALA A 42 -14.95 10.50 -11.29
N ASP A 43 -14.79 10.41 -9.96
CA ASP A 43 -14.49 11.56 -9.10
C ASP A 43 -13.13 12.18 -9.46
N LEU A 44 -12.12 11.35 -9.67
CA LEU A 44 -10.77 11.78 -10.00
C LEU A 44 -10.68 12.38 -11.42
N ALA A 45 -11.45 11.87 -12.39
CA ALA A 45 -11.49 12.43 -13.74
C ALA A 45 -12.07 13.86 -13.77
N ALA A 46 -12.89 14.22 -12.80
CA ALA A 46 -13.40 15.58 -12.60
C ALA A 46 -12.44 16.47 -11.81
N ALA A 47 -11.40 15.90 -11.19
CA ALA A 47 -10.39 16.62 -10.42
C ALA A 47 -9.20 17.01 -11.31
N GLU A 48 -8.57 18.15 -11.02
CA GLU A 48 -7.33 18.56 -11.69
C GLU A 48 -6.15 17.78 -11.08
N LEU A 49 -5.83 16.62 -11.68
CA LEU A 49 -4.70 15.77 -11.29
C LEU A 49 -3.63 15.73 -12.37
N ASP A 50 -2.39 15.65 -11.94
CA ASP A 50 -1.25 15.45 -12.83
C ASP A 50 -1.02 13.98 -13.16
N PHE A 51 -1.28 13.06 -12.19
CA PHE A 51 -1.15 11.61 -12.39
C PHE A 51 -1.84 10.79 -11.29
N LEU A 52 -1.89 9.46 -11.49
CA LEU A 52 -2.39 8.47 -10.54
C LEU A 52 -1.30 7.43 -10.24
N LEU A 53 -1.16 7.03 -8.97
CA LEU A 53 -0.28 5.93 -8.53
C LEU A 53 -1.11 4.73 -8.06
N LEU A 54 -0.70 3.51 -8.48
CA LEU A 54 -1.28 2.25 -8.02
C LEU A 54 -0.15 1.33 -7.49
N PRO A 55 0.08 1.29 -6.18
CA PRO A 55 1.17 0.54 -5.57
C PRO A 55 0.91 -0.97 -5.45
N GLY A 56 0.42 -1.62 -6.50
CA GLY A 56 0.28 -3.08 -6.62
C GLY A 56 -1.05 -3.66 -6.19
N ASP A 57 -1.13 -5.00 -6.25
CA ASP A 57 -2.34 -5.81 -6.08
C ASP A 57 -3.50 -5.28 -6.94
N LEU A 58 -3.16 -5.09 -8.23
CA LEU A 58 -4.05 -4.54 -9.25
C LEU A 58 -5.22 -5.47 -9.53
N THR A 59 -4.96 -6.79 -9.46
CA THR A 59 -5.94 -7.85 -9.70
C THR A 59 -5.98 -8.84 -8.54
N GLN A 60 -7.02 -9.69 -8.48
CA GLN A 60 -7.21 -10.58 -7.32
C GLN A 60 -6.32 -11.84 -7.36
N HIS A 61 -6.08 -12.43 -8.53
CA HIS A 61 -5.28 -13.65 -8.68
C HIS A 61 -4.43 -13.67 -9.96
N GLY A 62 -4.03 -12.48 -10.45
CA GLY A 62 -3.17 -12.34 -11.63
C GLY A 62 -3.85 -12.71 -12.94
N GLU A 63 -5.18 -12.78 -12.99
CA GLU A 63 -5.92 -13.15 -14.19
C GLU A 63 -5.70 -12.13 -15.30
N GLN A 64 -5.34 -12.64 -16.49
CA GLN A 64 -5.00 -11.82 -17.65
C GLN A 64 -6.18 -10.93 -18.08
N GLU A 65 -7.40 -11.43 -18.03
CA GLU A 65 -8.60 -10.66 -18.35
C GLU A 65 -8.86 -9.51 -17.38
N ASN A 66 -8.57 -9.68 -16.08
CA ASN A 66 -8.68 -8.61 -15.09
C ASN A 66 -7.65 -7.52 -15.34
N HIS A 67 -6.41 -7.90 -15.63
CA HIS A 67 -5.35 -6.97 -16.02
C HIS A 67 -5.69 -6.22 -17.31
N GLN A 68 -6.17 -6.91 -18.35
CA GLN A 68 -6.57 -6.28 -19.63
C GLN A 68 -7.71 -5.28 -19.43
N TRP A 69 -8.70 -5.61 -18.61
CA TRP A 69 -9.79 -4.68 -18.25
C TRP A 69 -9.22 -3.43 -17.59
N LEU A 70 -8.33 -3.60 -16.60
CA LEU A 70 -7.73 -2.47 -15.89
C LEU A 70 -6.89 -1.60 -16.83
N VAL A 71 -6.07 -2.19 -17.68
CA VAL A 71 -5.27 -1.47 -18.68
C VAL A 71 -6.16 -0.58 -19.56
N GLN A 72 -7.24 -1.15 -20.13
CA GLN A 72 -8.19 -0.40 -20.96
C GLN A 72 -8.84 0.75 -20.18
N ARG A 73 -9.15 0.51 -18.91
CA ARG A 73 -9.76 1.52 -18.06
C ARG A 73 -8.79 2.66 -17.73
N LEU A 74 -7.54 2.34 -17.40
CA LEU A 74 -6.50 3.34 -17.12
C LEU A 74 -6.13 4.16 -18.37
N GLN A 75 -6.11 3.55 -19.55
CA GLN A 75 -5.88 4.25 -20.82
C GLN A 75 -6.95 5.30 -21.15
N SER A 76 -8.15 5.16 -20.60
CA SER A 76 -9.25 6.11 -20.82
C SER A 76 -9.24 7.32 -19.89
N LEU A 77 -8.29 7.39 -18.93
CA LEU A 77 -8.19 8.50 -17.97
C LEU A 77 -7.63 9.77 -18.64
N PRO A 78 -8.04 10.97 -18.18
CA PRO A 78 -7.54 12.24 -18.72
C PRO A 78 -6.13 12.60 -18.19
N PHE A 79 -5.54 11.78 -17.35
CA PHE A 79 -4.19 11.92 -16.79
C PHE A 79 -3.45 10.57 -16.78
N PRO A 80 -2.12 10.55 -16.82
CA PRO A 80 -1.35 9.32 -16.78
C PRO A 80 -1.48 8.59 -15.45
N ALA A 81 -1.36 7.26 -15.50
CA ALA A 81 -1.29 6.39 -14.34
C ALA A 81 0.04 5.63 -14.32
N TYR A 82 0.50 5.26 -13.12
CA TYR A 82 1.74 4.51 -12.92
C TYR A 82 1.50 3.37 -11.94
N VAL A 83 1.99 2.18 -12.28
CA VAL A 83 1.73 0.96 -11.52
C VAL A 83 3.02 0.24 -11.15
N VAL A 84 2.99 -0.54 -10.07
CA VAL A 84 3.98 -1.59 -9.76
C VAL A 84 3.24 -2.90 -9.50
N PRO A 85 3.89 -4.08 -9.62
CA PRO A 85 3.23 -5.33 -9.31
C PRO A 85 3.06 -5.53 -7.80
N GLY A 86 1.94 -6.13 -7.41
CA GLY A 86 1.70 -6.72 -6.11
C GLY A 86 1.75 -8.25 -6.14
N ASN A 87 1.67 -8.89 -4.98
CA ASN A 87 1.76 -10.34 -4.88
C ASN A 87 0.52 -11.07 -5.45
N HIS A 88 -0.59 -10.38 -5.58
CA HIS A 88 -1.79 -10.91 -6.25
C HIS A 88 -1.73 -10.79 -7.78
N ASP A 89 -0.80 -10.00 -8.34
CA ASP A 89 -0.70 -9.78 -9.78
C ASP A 89 0.12 -10.87 -10.48
N ILE A 90 1.12 -11.45 -9.81
CA ILE A 90 2.04 -12.44 -10.37
C ILE A 90 2.15 -13.61 -9.41
N ILE A 91 1.29 -14.61 -9.57
CA ILE A 91 1.15 -15.72 -8.63
C ILE A 91 2.34 -16.68 -8.68
N THR A 92 2.86 -16.95 -9.88
CA THR A 92 4.07 -17.74 -10.12
C THR A 92 4.99 -16.99 -11.08
N ARG A 93 6.30 -17.24 -11.00
CA ARG A 93 7.28 -16.54 -11.85
C ARG A 93 6.99 -16.68 -13.35
N ALA A 94 6.61 -17.87 -13.76
CA ALA A 94 6.35 -18.20 -15.16
C ALA A 94 4.94 -17.85 -15.64
N GLY A 95 4.04 -17.47 -14.71
CA GLY A 95 2.62 -17.33 -15.03
C GLY A 95 1.95 -18.67 -15.23
N GLY A 96 0.77 -18.65 -15.81
CA GLY A 96 -0.04 -19.82 -16.16
C GLY A 96 -0.90 -19.55 -17.38
N ASP A 97 -1.78 -20.48 -17.75
CA ASP A 97 -2.64 -20.36 -18.93
C ASP A 97 -3.52 -19.10 -18.93
N ARG A 98 -3.87 -18.59 -17.75
CA ARG A 98 -4.74 -17.42 -17.57
C ARG A 98 -4.13 -16.36 -16.64
N THR A 99 -2.87 -16.49 -16.23
CA THR A 99 -2.22 -15.55 -15.30
C THR A 99 -0.92 -15.04 -15.88
N LEU A 100 -0.58 -13.76 -15.56
CA LEU A 100 0.64 -13.14 -16.06
C LEU A 100 1.89 -13.75 -15.40
N SER A 101 2.96 -13.81 -16.21
CA SER A 101 4.31 -14.04 -15.70
C SER A 101 4.95 -12.73 -15.23
N LEU A 102 6.07 -12.86 -14.51
CA LEU A 102 6.90 -11.72 -14.10
C LEU A 102 7.43 -10.91 -15.30
N THR A 103 7.66 -11.58 -16.44
CA THR A 103 8.15 -10.95 -17.66
C THR A 103 7.03 -10.32 -18.51
N ASP A 104 5.80 -10.82 -18.41
CA ASP A 104 4.67 -10.28 -19.17
C ASP A 104 4.12 -8.99 -18.56
N PHE A 105 4.25 -8.83 -17.24
CA PHE A 105 3.72 -7.68 -16.52
C PHE A 105 4.25 -6.33 -17.08
N PRO A 106 5.57 -6.11 -17.24
CA PRO A 106 6.08 -4.87 -17.82
C PRO A 106 5.58 -4.61 -19.25
N HIS A 107 5.42 -5.65 -20.06
CA HIS A 107 4.91 -5.52 -21.43
C HIS A 107 3.45 -5.08 -21.46
N LEU A 108 2.62 -5.67 -20.59
CA LEU A 108 1.21 -5.29 -20.51
C LEU A 108 1.01 -3.86 -19.98
N TYR A 109 1.86 -3.44 -19.05
CA TYR A 109 1.81 -2.12 -18.42
C TYR A 109 2.85 -1.13 -18.98
N GLN A 110 3.28 -1.31 -20.24
CA GLN A 110 4.29 -0.43 -20.86
C GLN A 110 3.92 1.06 -20.78
N ASP A 111 2.64 1.41 -20.99
CA ASP A 111 2.14 2.79 -20.95
C ASP A 111 2.02 3.37 -19.53
N PHE A 112 2.24 2.54 -18.49
CA PHE A 112 2.02 2.87 -17.08
C PHE A 112 3.31 2.87 -16.24
N GLY A 113 4.41 3.33 -16.84
CA GLY A 113 5.71 3.52 -16.21
C GLY A 113 6.84 2.70 -16.81
N TYR A 114 6.54 1.53 -17.40
CA TYR A 114 7.57 0.59 -17.88
C TYR A 114 8.19 1.01 -19.22
N GLY A 115 7.40 1.64 -20.13
CA GLY A 115 7.91 1.99 -21.45
C GLY A 115 8.42 0.76 -22.21
N GLU A 116 9.67 0.81 -22.68
CA GLU A 116 10.32 -0.29 -23.38
C GLU A 116 11.11 -1.24 -22.46
N VAL A 117 11.09 -1.03 -21.12
CA VAL A 117 11.83 -1.89 -20.20
C VAL A 117 11.13 -3.23 -19.99
N THR A 118 11.91 -4.30 -19.93
CA THR A 118 11.40 -5.67 -19.73
C THR A 118 11.54 -6.17 -18.28
N ARG A 119 12.20 -5.39 -17.44
CA ARG A 119 12.35 -5.68 -16.00
C ARG A 119 11.15 -5.16 -15.21
N PRO A 120 10.78 -5.77 -14.07
CA PRO A 120 9.58 -5.39 -13.30
C PRO A 120 9.77 -4.15 -12.42
N TYR A 121 10.69 -3.25 -12.79
CA TYR A 121 10.94 -1.98 -12.11
C TYR A 121 11.44 -0.94 -13.12
N TYR A 122 11.19 0.34 -12.82
CA TYR A 122 11.45 1.44 -13.74
C TYR A 122 11.77 2.75 -13.03
N CYS A 123 12.28 3.73 -13.79
CA CYS A 123 12.39 5.13 -13.40
C CYS A 123 11.81 5.98 -14.53
N GLN A 124 10.82 6.81 -14.21
CA GLN A 124 10.11 7.65 -15.16
C GLN A 124 10.05 9.10 -14.68
N GLU A 125 10.40 10.06 -15.51
CA GLU A 125 10.09 11.46 -15.24
C GLU A 125 8.59 11.70 -15.50
N LEU A 126 7.87 12.09 -14.42
CA LEU A 126 6.43 12.30 -14.44
C LEU A 126 6.08 13.72 -14.90
N LEU A 127 6.84 14.67 -14.41
CA LEU A 127 6.73 16.11 -14.66
C LEU A 127 8.14 16.69 -14.67
N PRO A 128 8.38 17.87 -15.28
CA PRO A 128 9.70 18.50 -15.26
C PRO A 128 10.22 18.64 -13.82
N GLY A 129 11.32 17.93 -13.51
CA GLY A 129 11.94 17.89 -12.21
C GLY A 129 11.24 16.99 -11.18
N VAL A 130 10.31 16.11 -11.58
CA VAL A 130 9.71 15.10 -10.71
C VAL A 130 9.84 13.72 -11.35
N ARG A 131 10.56 12.82 -10.72
CA ARG A 131 10.66 11.42 -11.18
C ARG A 131 10.05 10.45 -10.19
N LEU A 132 9.55 9.33 -10.70
CA LEU A 132 9.08 8.19 -9.96
C LEU A 132 10.00 7.00 -10.20
N VAL A 133 10.42 6.36 -9.12
CA VAL A 133 11.06 5.05 -9.15
C VAL A 133 10.02 4.01 -8.73
N GLY A 134 9.53 3.22 -9.69
CA GLY A 134 8.66 2.08 -9.45
C GLY A 134 9.49 0.82 -9.24
N LEU A 135 9.35 0.19 -8.05
CA LEU A 135 10.12 -0.96 -7.61
C LEU A 135 9.26 -2.23 -7.54
N ASN A 136 9.89 -3.37 -7.75
CA ASN A 136 9.30 -4.69 -7.54
C ASN A 136 9.73 -5.28 -6.20
N SER A 137 8.77 -5.77 -5.43
CA SER A 137 9.03 -6.52 -4.20
C SER A 137 8.57 -7.97 -4.27
N ILE A 138 8.07 -8.43 -5.44
CA ILE A 138 7.59 -9.79 -5.62
C ILE A 138 8.76 -10.66 -6.02
N ALA A 139 9.05 -11.65 -5.20
CA ALA A 139 10.17 -12.56 -5.40
C ALA A 139 9.70 -14.03 -5.38
N PHE A 140 10.51 -14.89 -5.93
CA PHE A 140 10.20 -16.30 -6.14
C PHE A 140 11.37 -17.16 -5.70
N ASP A 141 11.06 -18.36 -5.26
CA ASP A 141 12.05 -19.40 -4.98
C ASP A 141 12.61 -20.05 -6.27
N GLU A 142 13.47 -21.04 -6.11
CA GLU A 142 14.07 -21.78 -7.23
C GLU A 142 13.05 -22.57 -8.05
N ALA A 143 11.92 -22.94 -7.46
CA ALA A 143 10.82 -23.62 -8.15
C ALA A 143 9.91 -22.64 -8.91
N GLY A 144 10.11 -21.34 -8.72
CA GLY A 144 9.26 -20.29 -9.31
C GLY A 144 8.00 -19.99 -8.51
N GLU A 145 7.89 -20.53 -7.29
CA GLU A 145 6.80 -20.25 -6.36
C GLU A 145 7.07 -18.93 -5.63
N GLN A 146 6.03 -18.15 -5.41
CA GLN A 146 6.13 -16.83 -4.80
C GLN A 146 6.56 -16.93 -3.34
N LEU A 147 7.55 -16.10 -2.94
CA LEU A 147 7.91 -15.94 -1.53
C LEU A 147 6.78 -15.23 -0.76
N PRO A 148 6.50 -15.65 0.49
CA PRO A 148 5.38 -15.10 1.27
C PRO A 148 5.69 -13.75 1.94
N TYR A 149 6.64 -12.99 1.42
CA TYR A 149 7.09 -11.69 1.91
C TYR A 149 7.79 -10.90 0.80
N GLY A 150 7.93 -9.60 0.99
CA GLY A 150 8.63 -8.75 0.05
C GLY A 150 10.15 -8.95 0.07
N TRP A 151 10.75 -8.90 -1.11
CA TRP A 151 12.19 -8.97 -1.30
C TRP A 151 12.62 -8.13 -2.50
N VAL A 152 13.68 -7.35 -2.37
CA VAL A 152 14.30 -6.61 -3.47
C VAL A 152 15.64 -7.26 -3.79
N ASP A 153 15.80 -7.77 -5.01
CA ASP A 153 17.01 -8.48 -5.40
C ASP A 153 18.22 -7.56 -5.58
N GLU A 154 19.41 -8.15 -5.60
CA GLU A 154 20.66 -7.42 -5.68
C GLU A 154 20.79 -6.64 -6.99
N ALA A 155 20.30 -7.18 -8.11
CA ALA A 155 20.34 -6.52 -9.41
C ALA A 155 19.47 -5.25 -9.42
N GLN A 156 18.29 -5.29 -8.79
CA GLN A 156 17.44 -4.13 -8.62
C GLN A 156 18.04 -3.10 -7.67
N LEU A 157 18.65 -3.54 -6.56
CA LEU A 157 19.33 -2.63 -5.63
C LEU A 157 20.51 -1.92 -6.28
N GLN A 158 21.31 -2.62 -7.07
CA GLN A 158 22.41 -2.02 -7.82
C GLN A 158 21.89 -1.01 -8.85
N TRP A 159 20.88 -1.39 -9.65
CA TRP A 159 20.24 -0.49 -10.61
C TRP A 159 19.66 0.76 -9.92
N LEU A 160 19.00 0.58 -8.77
CA LEU A 160 18.44 1.69 -8.00
C LEU A 160 19.54 2.65 -7.54
N THR A 161 20.63 2.12 -7.04
CA THR A 161 21.79 2.90 -6.63
C THR A 161 22.36 3.71 -7.80
N ASP A 162 22.54 3.08 -8.97
CA ASP A 162 23.05 3.75 -10.17
C ASP A 162 22.14 4.90 -10.62
N ILE A 163 20.81 4.69 -10.61
CA ILE A 163 19.83 5.71 -10.99
C ILE A 163 19.78 6.85 -9.96
N LEU A 164 19.81 6.54 -8.67
CA LEU A 164 19.69 7.56 -7.63
C LEU A 164 20.97 8.38 -7.43
N THR A 165 22.14 7.81 -7.72
CA THR A 165 23.42 8.51 -7.65
C THR A 165 23.77 9.29 -8.92
N ALA A 166 23.08 9.01 -10.03
CA ALA A 166 23.20 9.81 -11.26
C ALA A 166 22.72 11.26 -11.01
N PRO A 167 23.35 12.27 -11.63
CA PRO A 167 22.94 13.66 -11.48
C PRO A 167 21.46 13.86 -11.77
N TRP A 168 20.73 14.41 -10.80
CA TRP A 168 19.30 14.71 -10.91
C TRP A 168 18.96 15.95 -10.09
N GLU A 169 18.37 16.94 -10.75
CA GLU A 169 17.89 18.16 -10.11
C GLU A 169 16.36 18.13 -9.99
N GLY A 170 15.85 17.56 -8.89
CA GLY A 170 14.42 17.48 -8.70
C GLY A 170 13.99 16.54 -7.58
N LEU A 171 12.68 16.40 -7.44
CA LEU A 171 12.05 15.52 -6.47
C LEU A 171 12.02 14.08 -7.01
N THR A 172 12.49 13.13 -6.19
CA THR A 172 12.32 11.70 -6.45
C THR A 172 11.25 11.14 -5.54
N LEU A 173 10.25 10.51 -6.13
CA LEU A 173 9.22 9.71 -5.46
C LEU A 173 9.58 8.23 -5.68
N ALA A 174 9.28 7.38 -4.69
CA ALA A 174 9.41 5.94 -4.83
C ALA A 174 8.06 5.25 -4.60
N MET A 175 7.83 4.12 -5.28
CA MET A 175 6.64 3.29 -5.13
C MET A 175 7.02 1.83 -5.15
N ILE A 176 6.52 1.03 -4.19
CA ILE A 176 6.71 -0.41 -4.08
C ILE A 176 5.50 -1.01 -3.37
N HIS A 177 5.20 -2.28 -3.58
CA HIS A 177 3.99 -2.87 -3.00
C HIS A 177 4.11 -3.19 -1.51
N HIS A 178 5.12 -3.99 -1.10
CA HIS A 178 5.31 -4.37 0.31
C HIS A 178 5.92 -3.22 1.13
N ASN A 179 5.55 -3.16 2.42
CA ASN A 179 6.06 -2.13 3.32
C ASN A 179 7.57 -2.25 3.59
N LEU A 180 8.25 -1.12 3.60
CA LEU A 180 9.65 -0.99 3.98
C LEU A 180 9.80 -0.68 5.47
N LEU A 181 8.98 0.24 5.99
CA LEU A 181 8.91 0.60 7.40
C LEU A 181 7.86 -0.24 8.16
N ASP A 182 7.90 -0.20 9.47
CA ASP A 182 6.86 -0.80 10.29
C ASP A 182 5.71 0.19 10.47
N HIS A 183 4.52 -0.18 10.03
CA HIS A 183 3.25 0.51 10.25
C HIS A 183 2.49 -0.05 11.45
N LEU A 184 2.91 -1.21 11.94
CA LEU A 184 2.41 -1.85 13.16
C LEU A 184 3.59 -2.21 14.07
N PRO A 185 3.40 -2.27 15.38
CA PRO A 185 4.47 -2.55 16.33
C PRO A 185 5.25 -3.83 16.02
N GLY A 186 6.51 -3.69 15.58
CA GLY A 186 7.40 -4.80 15.25
C GLY A 186 6.97 -5.63 14.06
N GLN A 187 6.25 -5.06 13.10
CA GLN A 187 5.65 -5.72 11.95
C GLN A 187 6.60 -6.69 11.23
N HIS A 188 7.82 -6.24 10.89
CA HIS A 188 8.79 -7.04 10.14
C HIS A 188 9.30 -8.28 10.88
N ARG A 189 9.15 -8.35 12.21
CA ARG A 189 9.57 -9.47 13.06
C ARG A 189 8.39 -10.34 13.51
N HIS A 190 7.19 -9.78 13.51
CA HIS A 190 5.99 -10.47 13.98
C HIS A 190 5.60 -11.61 13.02
N PRO A 191 5.26 -12.83 13.50
CA PRO A 191 4.92 -13.97 12.65
C PRO A 191 3.80 -13.70 11.63
N LEU A 192 2.81 -12.86 11.99
CA LEU A 192 1.74 -12.44 11.06
C LEU A 192 2.11 -11.21 10.25
N GLY A 193 3.03 -10.36 10.74
CA GLY A 193 3.39 -9.08 10.14
C GLY A 193 4.44 -9.18 9.05
N ARG A 194 5.44 -10.10 9.22
CA ARG A 194 6.58 -10.20 8.33
C ARG A 194 6.23 -10.43 6.85
N ARG A 195 5.08 -11.02 6.57
CA ARG A 195 4.61 -11.25 5.22
C ARG A 195 4.26 -9.94 4.49
N TYR A 196 3.97 -8.88 5.25
CA TYR A 196 3.65 -7.56 4.70
C TYR A 196 4.89 -6.69 4.48
N SER A 197 6.07 -7.16 4.88
CA SER A 197 7.29 -6.37 4.92
C SER A 197 8.34 -6.90 3.96
N ILE A 198 9.19 -6.00 3.47
CA ILE A 198 10.41 -6.32 2.74
C ILE A 198 11.42 -6.89 3.75
N GLN A 199 11.86 -8.13 3.57
CA GLN A 199 12.70 -8.82 4.56
C GLN A 199 14.17 -8.40 4.50
N ASN A 200 14.70 -8.02 3.32
CA ASN A 200 16.04 -7.45 3.16
C ASN A 200 16.02 -5.90 3.17
N ARG A 201 15.13 -5.34 4.01
CA ARG A 201 14.79 -3.91 4.06
C ARG A 201 15.98 -2.95 4.26
N THR A 202 17.02 -3.36 5.00
CA THR A 202 18.12 -2.46 5.38
C THR A 202 18.82 -1.86 4.16
N ALA A 203 19.17 -2.68 3.17
CA ALA A 203 19.86 -2.21 1.98
C ALA A 203 19.01 -1.21 1.16
N LEU A 204 17.70 -1.46 1.03
CA LEU A 204 16.78 -0.55 0.35
C LEU A 204 16.61 0.76 1.12
N LEU A 205 16.44 0.67 2.44
CA LEU A 205 16.30 1.85 3.30
C LEU A 205 17.53 2.74 3.25
N ASP A 206 18.72 2.15 3.40
CA ASP A 206 20.01 2.85 3.35
C ASP A 206 20.22 3.53 1.97
N CYS A 207 19.84 2.85 0.88
CA CYS A 207 19.91 3.41 -0.47
C CYS A 207 18.99 4.62 -0.62
N LEU A 208 17.70 4.50 -0.24
CA LEU A 208 16.74 5.60 -0.35
C LEU A 208 17.13 6.80 0.52
N GLN A 209 17.57 6.58 1.75
CA GLN A 209 17.94 7.66 2.68
C GLN A 209 19.25 8.34 2.25
N SER A 210 20.30 7.59 1.87
CA SER A 210 21.56 8.17 1.42
C SER A 210 21.41 8.99 0.14
N CYS A 211 20.46 8.62 -0.72
CA CYS A 211 20.11 9.36 -1.93
C CYS A 211 19.00 10.39 -1.73
N GLN A 212 18.62 10.66 -0.49
CA GLN A 212 17.63 11.70 -0.12
C GLN A 212 16.26 11.55 -0.80
N VAL A 213 15.78 10.31 -0.99
CA VAL A 213 14.41 10.05 -1.41
C VAL A 213 13.48 10.30 -0.22
N PRO A 214 12.59 11.30 -0.26
CA PRO A 214 11.83 11.68 0.92
C PRO A 214 10.54 10.88 1.12
N LEU A 215 9.97 10.33 0.02
CA LEU A 215 8.65 9.72 0.00
C LEU A 215 8.66 8.35 -0.70
N LEU A 216 8.08 7.37 -0.01
CA LEU A 216 7.79 6.04 -0.52
C LEU A 216 6.28 5.78 -0.39
N PHE A 217 5.65 5.28 -1.46
CA PHE A 217 4.23 4.90 -1.48
C PHE A 217 4.11 3.39 -1.54
N THR A 218 3.29 2.82 -0.64
CA THR A 218 3.08 1.36 -0.52
C THR A 218 1.61 1.00 -0.35
N GLY A 219 1.30 -0.29 -0.46
CA GLY A 219 -0.01 -0.90 -0.22
C GLY A 219 0.09 -2.13 0.69
N HIS A 220 -0.50 -3.24 0.25
CA HIS A 220 -0.38 -4.61 0.76
C HIS A 220 -0.92 -4.86 2.19
N LEU A 221 -0.64 -3.99 3.14
CA LEU A 221 -1.10 -4.15 4.52
C LEU A 221 -2.60 -3.87 4.68
N HIS A 222 -3.21 -3.22 3.69
CA HIS A 222 -4.62 -2.80 3.68
C HIS A 222 -4.98 -1.86 4.84
N VAL A 223 -4.06 -0.98 5.23
CA VAL A 223 -4.28 0.03 6.28
C VAL A 223 -3.93 1.43 5.78
N GLN A 224 -4.58 2.43 6.35
CA GLN A 224 -4.20 3.84 6.20
C GLN A 224 -3.21 4.19 7.29
N ASP A 225 -1.95 4.43 6.92
CA ASP A 225 -0.91 4.82 7.88
C ASP A 225 0.18 5.65 7.22
N VAL A 226 0.90 6.45 8.02
CA VAL A 226 2.06 7.23 7.61
C VAL A 226 3.18 7.03 8.62
N ALA A 227 4.23 6.33 8.20
CA ALA A 227 5.39 6.03 9.03
C ALA A 227 6.62 6.86 8.61
N GLN A 228 7.53 7.10 9.56
CA GLN A 228 8.79 7.81 9.31
C GLN A 228 9.97 7.05 9.92
N GLN A 229 11.05 6.97 9.16
CA GLN A 229 12.34 6.56 9.70
C GLN A 229 13.45 7.42 9.07
N GLY A 230 14.17 8.17 9.91
CA GLY A 230 15.15 9.15 9.43
C GLY A 230 14.51 10.22 8.54
N SER A 231 15.04 10.40 7.33
CA SER A 231 14.51 11.35 6.34
C SER A 231 13.42 10.76 5.44
N LEU A 232 13.17 9.45 5.48
CA LEU A 232 12.18 8.77 4.64
C LEU A 232 10.83 8.72 5.34
N TRP A 233 9.78 9.14 4.63
CA TRP A 233 8.39 8.90 4.97
C TRP A 233 7.82 7.81 4.06
N GLU A 234 7.16 6.84 4.65
CA GLU A 234 6.37 5.85 3.93
C GLU A 234 4.89 6.11 4.16
N VAL A 235 4.15 6.21 3.05
CA VAL A 235 2.71 6.40 3.04
C VAL A 235 2.08 5.11 2.53
N THR A 236 1.58 4.27 3.43
CA THR A 236 0.80 3.11 3.04
C THR A 236 -0.66 3.48 2.86
N THR A 237 -1.27 2.99 1.78
CA THR A 237 -2.67 3.26 1.46
C THR A 237 -3.47 1.97 1.60
N GLY A 238 -4.60 2.05 2.29
CA GLY A 238 -5.50 0.92 2.48
C GLY A 238 -6.11 0.44 1.17
N SER A 239 -6.55 -0.81 1.17
CA SER A 239 -7.11 -1.44 -0.03
C SER A 239 -8.46 -0.86 -0.42
N LEU A 240 -8.64 -0.64 -1.72
CA LEU A 240 -9.92 -0.22 -2.30
C LEU A 240 -11.07 -1.19 -1.99
N VAL A 241 -10.78 -2.48 -1.83
CA VAL A 241 -11.78 -3.53 -1.59
C VAL A 241 -11.88 -3.96 -0.13
N SER A 242 -11.27 -3.21 0.78
CA SER A 242 -11.36 -3.45 2.22
C SER A 242 -11.93 -2.23 2.94
N TYR A 243 -12.67 -2.43 4.04
CA TYR A 243 -13.05 -1.33 4.91
C TYR A 243 -11.82 -0.49 5.28
N PRO A 244 -11.86 0.84 5.16
CA PRO A 244 -12.98 1.70 4.78
C PRO A 244 -13.00 2.11 3.29
N HIS A 245 -12.48 1.33 2.35
CA HIS A 245 -12.44 1.60 0.90
C HIS A 245 -11.79 2.96 0.57
N PRO A 246 -10.53 3.17 1.01
CA PRO A 246 -9.91 4.48 0.93
C PRO A 246 -9.22 4.72 -0.41
N TYR A 247 -9.02 5.99 -0.72
CA TYR A 247 -8.02 6.49 -1.66
C TYR A 247 -7.42 7.79 -1.14
N ARG A 248 -6.30 8.22 -1.68
CA ARG A 248 -5.63 9.46 -1.26
C ARG A 248 -5.51 10.45 -2.41
N VAL A 249 -5.53 11.73 -2.06
CA VAL A 249 -5.09 12.82 -2.93
C VAL A 249 -3.94 13.53 -2.25
N VAL A 250 -2.86 13.71 -2.98
CA VAL A 250 -1.63 14.33 -2.52
C VAL A 250 -1.38 15.61 -3.29
N THR A 251 -1.17 16.71 -2.58
CA THR A 251 -0.81 18.01 -3.16
C THR A 251 0.62 18.37 -2.75
N VAL A 252 1.47 18.58 -3.73
CA VAL A 252 2.88 18.95 -3.51
C VAL A 252 3.06 20.43 -3.90
N THR A 253 3.52 21.22 -2.94
CA THR A 253 3.75 22.65 -3.12
C THR A 253 5.22 22.98 -2.79
N PRO A 254 6.09 23.10 -3.80
CA PRO A 254 7.45 23.56 -3.60
C PRO A 254 7.47 25.04 -3.20
N THR A 255 8.33 25.37 -2.25
CA THR A 255 8.68 26.75 -1.89
C THR A 255 10.17 26.99 -2.13
N ALA A 256 10.67 28.19 -1.86
CA ALA A 256 12.11 28.49 -2.03
C ALA A 256 13.01 27.68 -1.06
N GLU A 257 12.48 27.28 0.10
CA GLU A 257 13.26 26.65 1.17
C GLU A 257 12.88 25.18 1.40
N ASN A 258 11.63 24.78 1.08
CA ASN A 258 11.13 23.45 1.36
C ASN A 258 10.09 22.99 0.34
N ILE A 259 9.75 21.70 0.43
CA ILE A 259 8.62 21.09 -0.26
C ILE A 259 7.58 20.74 0.79
N GLN A 260 6.39 21.27 0.65
CA GLN A 260 5.22 20.90 1.44
C GLN A 260 4.42 19.83 0.70
N VAL A 261 4.09 18.74 1.39
CA VAL A 261 3.28 17.63 0.87
C VAL A 261 2.05 17.45 1.75
N GLN A 262 0.90 17.83 1.24
CA GLN A 262 -0.38 17.63 1.89
C GLN A 262 -1.00 16.31 1.41
N ILE A 263 -1.32 15.42 2.35
CA ILE A 263 -1.97 14.13 2.10
C ILE A 263 -3.39 14.21 2.65
N GLN A 264 -4.37 13.83 1.84
CA GLN A 264 -5.77 13.79 2.22
C GLN A 264 -6.37 12.44 1.81
N SER A 265 -7.05 11.77 2.74
CA SER A 265 -7.74 10.50 2.50
C SER A 265 -9.21 10.71 2.27
N TYR A 266 -9.75 9.97 1.32
CA TYR A 266 -11.15 9.90 0.96
C TYR A 266 -11.61 8.44 1.03
N ARG A 267 -12.93 8.21 1.05
CA ARG A 267 -13.52 6.87 1.20
C ARG A 267 -14.73 6.73 0.30
N VAL A 268 -14.85 5.61 -0.39
CA VAL A 268 -16.08 5.28 -1.12
C VAL A 268 -17.19 4.97 -0.12
N GLN A 269 -18.29 5.71 -0.17
CA GLN A 269 -19.40 5.56 0.78
C GLN A 269 -20.45 4.55 0.31
N ALA A 270 -20.70 4.56 -0.99
CA ALA A 270 -21.71 3.72 -1.62
C ALA A 270 -21.32 3.42 -3.07
N VAL A 271 -21.75 2.29 -3.58
CA VAL A 271 -21.70 1.92 -4.99
C VAL A 271 -23.03 1.27 -5.39
N PRO A 272 -23.34 1.08 -6.68
CA PRO A 272 -24.50 0.30 -7.11
C PRO A 272 -24.52 -1.04 -6.37
N ASP A 273 -25.71 -1.47 -5.95
CA ASP A 273 -25.98 -2.68 -5.15
C ASP A 273 -25.45 -2.67 -3.69
N TRP A 274 -24.64 -1.68 -3.31
CA TRP A 274 -24.11 -1.50 -1.96
C TRP A 274 -24.32 -0.07 -1.45
N PRO A 275 -25.59 0.34 -1.16
CA PRO A 275 -25.93 1.73 -0.76
C PRO A 275 -25.33 2.12 0.61
N ASP A 276 -25.02 1.14 1.46
CA ASP A 276 -24.26 1.30 2.71
C ASP A 276 -23.01 0.43 2.63
N LEU A 277 -22.08 0.77 1.73
CA LEU A 277 -20.85 0.02 1.55
C LEU A 277 -20.01 0.00 2.84
N GLN A 278 -19.94 1.11 3.56
CA GLN A 278 -19.18 1.22 4.80
C GLN A 278 -19.70 0.27 5.88
N GLY A 279 -21.00 0.25 6.12
CA GLY A 279 -21.64 -0.64 7.10
C GLY A 279 -21.54 -2.12 6.72
N ALA A 280 -21.77 -2.43 5.45
CA ALA A 280 -21.68 -3.80 4.93
C ALA A 280 -20.24 -4.34 5.04
N SER A 281 -19.25 -3.54 4.63
CA SER A 281 -17.84 -3.93 4.67
C SER A 281 -17.29 -4.03 6.10
N LEU A 282 -17.70 -3.14 7.00
CA LEU A 282 -17.37 -3.24 8.42
C LEU A 282 -17.94 -4.53 9.03
N THR A 283 -19.18 -4.87 8.71
CA THR A 283 -19.83 -6.12 9.15
C THR A 283 -19.06 -7.33 8.59
N TRP A 284 -18.74 -7.30 7.30
CA TRP A 284 -17.93 -8.35 6.66
C TRP A 284 -16.60 -8.59 7.38
N MET A 285 -15.90 -7.54 7.79
CA MET A 285 -14.63 -7.63 8.51
C MET A 285 -14.83 -8.15 9.95
N ARG A 286 -15.86 -7.68 10.65
CA ARG A 286 -16.23 -8.12 12.01
C ARG A 286 -16.51 -9.62 12.08
N ASP A 287 -17.26 -10.15 11.13
CA ASP A 287 -17.63 -11.57 11.07
C ASP A 287 -16.41 -12.48 10.95
N ARG A 288 -15.28 -11.96 10.43
CA ARG A 288 -14.01 -12.68 10.21
C ARG A 288 -12.95 -12.37 11.28
N ALA A 289 -13.21 -11.39 12.14
CA ALA A 289 -12.21 -10.90 13.08
C ALA A 289 -11.87 -11.90 14.19
N ILE A 290 -12.84 -12.66 14.72
CA ILE A 290 -12.62 -13.49 15.92
C ILE A 290 -11.52 -14.53 15.75
N PRO A 291 -11.49 -15.37 14.69
CA PRO A 291 -10.39 -16.32 14.47
C PRO A 291 -9.02 -15.64 14.33
N PHE A 292 -8.98 -14.51 13.62
CA PHE A 292 -7.76 -13.73 13.47
C PHE A 292 -7.27 -13.16 14.80
N MET A 293 -8.15 -12.55 15.60
CA MET A 293 -7.82 -11.98 16.90
C MET A 293 -7.40 -13.07 17.89
N THR A 294 -8.08 -14.21 17.89
CA THR A 294 -7.64 -15.36 18.71
C THR A 294 -6.20 -15.75 18.39
N ARG A 295 -5.85 -15.87 17.11
CA ARG A 295 -4.49 -16.17 16.69
C ARG A 295 -3.50 -15.06 17.06
N LEU A 296 -3.84 -13.79 16.82
CA LEU A 296 -2.98 -12.64 17.16
C LEU A 296 -2.64 -12.63 18.66
N LEU A 297 -3.63 -12.82 19.52
CA LEU A 297 -3.46 -12.80 20.97
C LEU A 297 -2.62 -13.98 21.51
N THR A 298 -2.50 -15.09 20.79
CA THR A 298 -1.62 -16.20 21.17
C THR A 298 -0.16 -16.00 20.78
N LEU A 299 0.13 -15.00 19.95
CA LEU A 299 1.48 -14.69 19.47
C LEU A 299 2.13 -13.55 20.26
N PRO A 300 3.46 -13.39 20.18
CA PRO A 300 4.13 -12.22 20.73
C PRO A 300 3.54 -10.91 20.16
N PRO A 301 3.46 -9.83 20.95
CA PRO A 301 3.89 -9.69 22.32
C PRO A 301 2.88 -10.19 23.37
N PHE A 302 1.68 -10.60 22.96
CA PHE A 302 0.58 -10.93 23.86
C PHE A 302 0.80 -12.27 24.61
N ASN A 303 1.18 -13.33 23.88
CA ASN A 303 1.48 -14.67 24.39
C ASN A 303 0.40 -15.26 25.33
N LEU A 304 -0.88 -14.95 25.09
CA LEU A 304 -1.98 -15.50 25.86
C LEU A 304 -2.15 -16.99 25.57
N SER A 305 -2.67 -17.74 26.54
CA SER A 305 -3.15 -19.08 26.28
C SER A 305 -4.32 -19.06 25.28
N VAL A 306 -4.55 -20.15 24.54
CA VAL A 306 -5.67 -20.26 23.61
C VAL A 306 -7.02 -19.99 24.29
N ALA A 307 -7.18 -20.44 25.56
CA ALA A 307 -8.39 -20.22 26.35
C ALA A 307 -8.62 -18.73 26.65
N GLU A 308 -7.57 -18.01 27.05
CA GLU A 308 -7.64 -16.57 27.32
C GLU A 308 -7.87 -15.79 26.03
N ALA A 309 -7.11 -16.10 24.97
CA ALA A 309 -7.27 -15.49 23.65
C ALA A 309 -8.70 -15.64 23.11
N SER A 310 -9.28 -16.85 23.20
CA SER A 310 -10.66 -17.11 22.78
C SER A 310 -11.70 -16.36 23.63
N ARG A 311 -11.41 -16.12 24.90
CA ARG A 311 -12.28 -15.35 25.77
C ARG A 311 -12.28 -13.87 25.44
N TYR A 312 -11.12 -13.29 25.09
CA TYR A 312 -10.98 -11.87 24.77
C TYR A 312 -11.29 -11.54 23.31
N ALA A 313 -11.06 -12.44 22.36
CA ALA A 313 -11.18 -12.16 20.92
C ALA A 313 -12.52 -11.49 20.51
N PRO A 314 -13.70 -11.84 21.06
CA PRO A 314 -14.96 -11.17 20.73
C PRO A 314 -14.98 -9.67 21.05
N GLU A 315 -14.22 -9.23 22.04
CA GLU A 315 -14.12 -7.80 22.42
C GLU A 315 -13.33 -6.98 21.39
N PHE A 316 -12.55 -7.65 20.55
CA PHE A 316 -11.68 -7.04 19.54
C PHE A 316 -12.21 -7.18 18.11
N LYS A 317 -13.50 -7.39 17.92
CA LYS A 317 -14.09 -7.53 16.58
C LYS A 317 -13.84 -6.31 15.65
N ASP A 318 -13.67 -5.12 16.24
CA ASP A 318 -13.42 -3.87 15.52
C ASP A 318 -11.93 -3.50 15.46
N PHE A 319 -11.06 -4.26 16.10
CA PHE A 319 -9.64 -3.92 16.24
C PHE A 319 -8.95 -3.72 14.88
N TRP A 320 -9.07 -4.69 13.99
CA TRP A 320 -8.44 -4.60 12.67
C TRP A 320 -9.10 -3.54 11.80
N ALA A 321 -10.42 -3.39 11.85
CA ALA A 321 -11.12 -2.34 11.12
C ALA A 321 -10.69 -0.93 11.58
N THR A 322 -10.43 -0.76 12.88
CA THR A 322 -9.93 0.50 13.44
C THR A 322 -8.51 0.81 12.93
N ILE A 323 -7.63 -0.19 12.88
CA ILE A 323 -6.29 -0.06 12.30
C ILE A 323 -6.40 0.28 10.81
N ALA A 324 -7.20 -0.48 10.06
CA ALA A 324 -7.37 -0.27 8.62
C ALA A 324 -7.89 1.14 8.27
N ALA A 325 -8.71 1.70 9.15
CA ALA A 325 -9.27 3.04 8.96
C ALA A 325 -8.28 4.19 9.22
N GLY A 326 -7.13 3.93 9.86
CA GLY A 326 -6.16 4.94 10.28
C GLY A 326 -6.64 5.82 11.41
N ASP A 327 -5.72 6.53 12.05
CA ASP A 327 -5.97 7.43 13.19
C ASP A 327 -6.68 6.74 14.38
N GLY A 328 -6.50 5.41 14.50
CA GLY A 328 -7.16 4.57 15.48
C GLY A 328 -6.70 4.84 16.93
N GLN A 329 -7.62 4.69 17.88
CA GLN A 329 -7.31 4.73 19.31
C GLN A 329 -7.87 3.49 19.99
N PHE A 330 -7.05 2.85 20.85
CA PHE A 330 -7.42 1.64 21.57
C PHE A 330 -7.46 1.90 23.07
N GLN A 331 -8.65 1.80 23.66
CA GLN A 331 -8.88 1.99 25.08
C GLN A 331 -9.73 0.82 25.62
N TYR A 332 -9.09 -0.05 26.39
CA TYR A 332 -9.73 -1.23 26.98
C TYR A 332 -9.51 -1.26 28.49
N PRO A 333 -10.14 -0.35 29.27
CA PRO A 333 -9.84 -0.13 30.70
C PRO A 333 -10.14 -1.34 31.58
N TYR A 334 -10.91 -2.32 31.09
CA TYR A 334 -11.27 -3.55 31.78
C TYR A 334 -10.26 -4.70 31.60
N LEU A 335 -9.26 -4.52 30.73
CA LEU A 335 -8.22 -5.52 30.51
C LEU A 335 -7.06 -5.36 31.50
N PRO A 336 -6.22 -6.40 31.70
CA PRO A 336 -4.96 -6.27 32.42
C PRO A 336 -4.08 -5.15 31.85
N THR A 337 -3.37 -4.42 32.71
CA THR A 337 -2.60 -3.23 32.33
C THR A 337 -1.59 -3.51 31.22
N ASP A 338 -0.88 -4.64 31.28
CA ASP A 338 0.12 -5.01 30.26
C ASP A 338 -0.54 -5.20 28.89
N LEU A 339 -1.71 -5.82 28.86
CA LEU A 339 -2.47 -6.03 27.61
C LEU A 339 -3.00 -4.70 27.06
N GLN A 340 -3.49 -3.80 27.94
CA GLN A 340 -3.88 -2.45 27.53
C GLN A 340 -2.73 -1.69 26.86
N GLN A 341 -1.54 -1.70 27.47
CA GLN A 341 -0.36 -1.01 26.94
C GLN A 341 0.09 -1.58 25.60
N GLN A 342 0.04 -2.90 25.45
CA GLN A 342 0.39 -3.55 24.19
C GLN A 342 -0.60 -3.19 23.07
N LEU A 343 -1.92 -3.23 23.35
CA LEU A 343 -2.96 -2.88 22.38
C LEU A 343 -2.93 -1.38 22.02
N HIS A 344 -2.64 -0.52 22.98
CA HIS A 344 -2.53 0.93 22.76
C HIS A 344 -1.49 1.28 21.68
N ARG A 345 -0.40 0.52 21.62
CA ARG A 345 0.69 0.72 20.62
C ARG A 345 0.28 0.44 19.18
N PHE A 346 -0.86 -0.23 18.96
CA PHE A 346 -1.41 -0.43 17.61
C PHE A 346 -2.27 0.75 17.13
N GLY A 347 -2.51 1.73 18.00
CA GLY A 347 -3.18 2.97 17.62
C GLY A 347 -2.23 3.96 16.95
N ALA A 348 -2.80 5.06 16.49
CA ALA A 348 -2.07 6.21 15.95
C ALA A 348 -1.34 6.95 17.07
N VAL A 349 -0.21 6.41 17.51
CA VAL A 349 0.60 6.94 18.62
C VAL A 349 2.06 7.07 18.22
N ASP A 350 2.71 8.12 18.71
CA ASP A 350 4.14 8.30 18.53
C ASP A 350 4.98 7.35 19.43
N GLU A 351 6.30 7.45 19.35
CA GLU A 351 7.23 6.64 20.16
C GLU A 351 7.03 6.81 21.69
N GLN A 352 6.49 7.95 22.11
CA GLN A 352 6.17 8.26 23.49
C GLN A 352 4.77 7.78 23.92
N GLY A 353 4.01 7.18 22.99
CA GLY A 353 2.63 6.71 23.20
C GLY A 353 1.59 7.84 23.19
N GLN A 354 1.95 9.02 22.68
CA GLN A 354 0.99 10.13 22.54
C GLN A 354 0.24 10.01 21.22
N TYR A 355 -1.07 10.26 21.28
CA TYR A 355 -1.92 10.20 20.08
C TYR A 355 -1.50 11.21 19.04
N ARG A 356 -1.35 10.74 17.81
CA ARG A 356 -0.94 11.54 16.64
C ARG A 356 -1.74 11.13 15.41
N ALA A 357 -2.78 11.88 15.09
CA ALA A 357 -3.62 11.64 13.91
C ALA A 357 -2.95 12.17 12.64
N ILE A 358 -2.17 11.32 11.99
CA ILE A 358 -1.47 11.64 10.72
C ILE A 358 -1.73 10.63 9.61
N ASP A 359 -2.45 9.56 9.90
CA ASP A 359 -2.61 8.44 8.99
C ASP A 359 -3.50 8.78 7.80
N ASN A 360 -4.56 9.55 8.06
CA ASN A 360 -5.51 9.95 7.02
C ASN A 360 -5.19 11.31 6.40
N ASN A 361 -4.94 12.31 7.27
CA ASN A 361 -4.73 13.67 6.79
C ASN A 361 -3.51 14.26 7.50
N THR A 362 -2.50 14.63 6.72
CA THR A 362 -1.27 15.20 7.27
C THR A 362 -0.60 16.14 6.28
N THR A 363 0.31 16.96 6.80
CA THR A 363 1.19 17.81 5.99
C THR A 363 2.64 17.51 6.38
N LEU A 364 3.42 17.04 5.42
CA LEU A 364 4.84 16.75 5.56
C LEU A 364 5.67 17.89 4.98
N HIS A 365 6.86 18.11 5.53
CA HIS A 365 7.79 19.13 5.08
C HIS A 365 9.17 18.50 4.86
N PHE A 366 9.76 18.75 3.70
CA PHE A 366 11.11 18.30 3.34
C PHE A 366 11.96 19.49 2.93
N ALA A 367 13.27 19.43 3.14
CA ALA A 367 14.20 20.37 2.51
C ALA A 367 14.06 20.28 0.98
N ALA A 368 14.05 21.41 0.30
CA ALA A 368 14.10 21.42 -1.16
C ALA A 368 15.39 20.73 -1.62
N PRO A 369 15.36 19.90 -2.72
CA PRO A 369 16.57 19.36 -3.29
C PRO A 369 17.56 20.50 -3.54
N LEU A 370 18.79 20.35 -3.04
CA LEU A 370 19.82 21.36 -3.30
C LEU A 370 20.08 21.41 -4.80
N ALA A 371 19.95 22.58 -5.41
CA ALA A 371 20.47 22.79 -6.74
C ALA A 371 21.99 22.49 -6.69
N VAL A 372 22.42 21.51 -7.44
CA VAL A 372 23.86 21.23 -7.60
C VAL A 372 24.40 22.39 -8.43
N ASN A 373 25.15 23.32 -7.78
CA ASN A 373 25.86 24.42 -8.44
C ASN A 373 27.00 23.92 -9.31
#